data_c549f16248d230a434e6188d78b12c96
#
_entry.id   c549f16248d230a434e6188d78b12c96
#
_cell.length_a   1.000
_cell.length_b   1.000
_cell.length_c   1.000
_cell.angle_alpha   90.00
_cell.angle_beta   90.00
_cell.angle_gamma   90.00
#
_symmetry.space_group_name_H-M   'P 1'
#
loop_
_entity.id
_entity.type
_entity.pdbx_description
1 polymer ?
#
loop_
_entity_poly.entity_id
_entity_poly.type
_entity_poly.pdbx_seq_one_letter_code
_entity_poly.pdbx_strand_id
1 'polypeptide(L)'
;MDASAAPEESGSAPAAPPEVAAASATSESDLSKNLKSESERVRLGEKLADNKWVERTAKLGYAARGLLYLIAGVTMALAAINLHDPVRGMRGSLDFLMGVPLGRIAVGLIAIGMFGYIFRRIVQLTVPPTGNPPGRMMRLGRRLSYLWSGLFNIGIALTALQLFIWSTDYRPWGFQLDRPLAPRNGWLLFLVGLGLIGYAGFEFYMAVKRRFLIDITFEKMGKRMERFILWFGIVGYTGRGIAFLSLGFLFAYVGWNVDEVRNIFQTFEGSPYTVFVLACASAGLIAYGLFLLLASRHLRFIATW
;
A
#
# COMPACT_ATOMS: atom_id res chain seq x y z
N MET A 1 -6.37 7.08 89.39
CA MET A 1 -6.02 5.67 89.26
C MET A 1 -6.22 5.32 87.84
N ASP A 2 -5.24 5.54 87.25
CA ASP A 2 -4.20 4.91 86.40
C ASP A 2 -4.68 4.57 84.98
N ALA A 3 -4.30 5.47 84.13
CA ALA A 3 -4.31 5.28 82.71
C ALA A 3 -3.04 4.49 82.29
N SER A 4 -3.19 3.36 81.65
CA SER A 4 -2.09 2.68 80.94
C SER A 4 -2.22 2.95 79.49
N ALA A 5 -1.33 3.79 78.97
CA ALA A 5 -1.13 4.00 77.54
C ALA A 5 -0.35 2.82 76.93
N ALA A 6 -0.87 2.21 75.88
CA ALA A 6 -0.16 1.27 75.07
C ALA A 6 0.62 2.06 73.92
N PRO A 7 1.86 1.69 73.58
CA PRO A 7 2.58 2.34 72.55
C PRO A 7 2.14 1.81 71.14
N GLU A 8 1.89 2.74 70.27
CA GLU A 8 1.72 2.46 68.80
C GLU A 8 3.01 1.88 68.20
N GLU A 9 2.98 0.63 67.83
CA GLU A 9 4.00 0.03 66.98
C GLU A 9 3.87 0.63 65.55
N SER A 10 4.77 1.52 65.17
CA SER A 10 4.99 1.95 63.83
C SER A 10 5.59 0.77 63.04
N GLY A 11 4.72 -0.03 62.42
CA GLY A 11 5.12 -1.09 61.49
C GLY A 11 5.76 -0.50 60.25
N SER A 12 7.09 -0.43 60.26
CA SER A 12 7.86 -0.20 59.01
C SER A 12 7.63 -1.36 58.05
N ALA A 13 6.99 -1.08 56.93
CA ALA A 13 6.83 -2.06 55.87
C ALA A 13 8.20 -2.64 55.45
N PRO A 14 8.34 -3.95 55.26
CA PRO A 14 9.62 -4.57 54.91
C PRO A 14 10.10 -4.02 53.57
N ALA A 15 11.35 -3.55 53.53
CA ALA A 15 12.02 -3.08 52.32
C ALA A 15 12.01 -4.20 51.26
N ALA A 16 11.56 -3.91 50.07
CA ALA A 16 11.55 -4.85 48.98
C ALA A 16 12.98 -5.41 48.70
N PRO A 17 13.11 -6.69 48.35
CA PRO A 17 14.43 -7.27 48.05
C PRO A 17 15.17 -6.46 46.96
N PRO A 18 16.49 -6.28 47.07
CA PRO A 18 17.25 -5.44 46.15
C PRO A 18 17.15 -5.85 44.70
N GLU A 19 16.82 -7.10 44.42
CA GLU A 19 16.62 -7.66 43.10
C GLU A 19 15.32 -7.16 42.44
N VAL A 20 14.24 -6.98 43.21
CA VAL A 20 12.96 -6.42 42.77
C VAL A 20 13.08 -4.92 42.52
N ALA A 21 13.84 -4.21 43.35
CA ALA A 21 14.11 -2.78 43.15
C ALA A 21 14.96 -2.51 41.93
N ALA A 22 15.97 -3.36 41.64
CA ALA A 22 16.79 -3.26 40.42
C ALA A 22 15.97 -3.56 39.15
N ALA A 23 15.10 -4.56 39.17
CA ALA A 23 14.22 -4.90 38.05
C ALA A 23 13.20 -3.79 37.75
N SER A 24 12.63 -3.14 38.79
CA SER A 24 11.71 -2.01 38.62
C SER A 24 12.42 -0.77 38.03
N ALA A 25 13.61 -0.45 38.53
CA ALA A 25 14.43 0.67 38.02
C ALA A 25 14.84 0.49 36.54
N THR A 26 15.18 -0.73 36.13
CA THR A 26 15.49 -1.05 34.72
C THR A 26 14.25 -0.91 33.85
N SER A 27 13.09 -1.39 34.32
CA SER A 27 11.79 -1.23 33.65
C SER A 27 11.37 0.23 33.47
N GLU A 28 11.56 1.07 34.50
CA GLU A 28 11.25 2.51 34.45
C GLU A 28 12.22 3.25 33.50
N SER A 29 13.49 2.92 33.50
CA SER A 29 14.47 3.51 32.58
C SER A 29 14.17 3.18 31.10
N ASP A 30 13.76 1.94 30.82
CA ASP A 30 13.39 1.50 29.48
C ASP A 30 12.06 2.10 29.03
N LEU A 31 11.09 2.24 29.94
CA LEU A 31 9.84 2.94 29.70
C LEU A 31 10.07 4.42 29.35
N SER A 32 10.91 5.10 30.15
CA SER A 32 11.26 6.51 29.93
C SER A 32 11.99 6.74 28.60
N LYS A 33 12.91 5.86 28.23
CA LYS A 33 13.58 5.89 26.91
C LYS A 33 12.61 5.67 25.77
N ASN A 34 11.67 4.73 25.91
CA ASN A 34 10.64 4.47 24.91
C ASN A 34 9.70 5.67 24.73
N LEU A 35 9.23 6.28 25.81
CA LEU A 35 8.39 7.47 25.77
C LEU A 35 9.10 8.67 25.13
N LYS A 36 10.41 8.85 25.43
CA LYS A 36 11.23 9.91 24.85
C LYS A 36 11.41 9.70 23.34
N SER A 37 11.70 8.47 22.91
CA SER A 37 11.82 8.12 21.49
C SER A 37 10.51 8.29 20.73
N GLU A 38 9.37 8.00 21.34
CA GLU A 38 8.06 8.16 20.73
C GLU A 38 7.68 9.66 20.59
N SER A 39 7.96 10.47 21.59
CA SER A 39 7.75 11.93 21.53
C SER A 39 8.64 12.60 20.48
N GLU A 40 9.89 12.17 20.32
CA GLU A 40 10.80 12.67 19.28
C GLU A 40 10.29 12.29 17.88
N ARG A 41 9.78 11.08 17.69
CA ARG A 41 9.17 10.63 16.42
C ARG A 41 7.93 11.43 16.06
N VAL A 42 7.08 11.75 17.03
CA VAL A 42 5.89 12.60 16.82
C VAL A 42 6.32 14.00 16.39
N ARG A 43 7.27 14.63 17.10
CA ARG A 43 7.81 15.95 16.74
C ARG A 43 8.48 15.98 15.37
N LEU A 44 9.20 14.90 15.01
CA LEU A 44 9.78 14.78 13.67
C LEU A 44 8.68 14.70 12.61
N GLY A 45 7.61 13.94 12.88
CA GLY A 45 6.46 13.87 12.01
C GLY A 45 5.77 15.19 11.77
N GLU A 46 5.55 15.98 12.83
CA GLU A 46 4.98 17.32 12.77
C GLU A 46 5.86 18.25 11.93
N LYS A 47 7.17 18.28 12.18
CA LYS A 47 8.13 19.06 11.37
C LYS A 47 8.14 18.67 9.89
N LEU A 48 8.02 17.37 9.60
CA LEU A 48 7.95 16.88 8.22
C LEU A 48 6.60 17.23 7.58
N ALA A 49 5.50 17.23 8.34
CA ALA A 49 4.18 17.61 7.86
C ALA A 49 4.09 19.10 7.49
N ASP A 50 4.76 19.96 8.26
CA ASP A 50 4.79 21.41 8.02
C ASP A 50 5.71 21.80 6.85
N ASN A 51 6.55 20.89 6.38
CA ASN A 51 7.46 21.15 5.29
C ASN A 51 6.72 21.08 3.94
N LYS A 52 6.54 22.24 3.30
CA LYS A 52 5.87 22.38 2.00
C LYS A 52 6.48 21.53 0.88
N TRP A 53 7.79 21.27 0.92
CA TRP A 53 8.46 20.39 -0.06
C TRP A 53 8.06 18.95 0.11
N VAL A 54 8.00 18.48 1.35
CA VAL A 54 7.57 17.12 1.70
C VAL A 54 6.11 16.89 1.31
N GLU A 55 5.26 17.86 1.56
CA GLU A 55 3.86 17.82 1.14
C GLU A 55 3.73 17.76 -0.40
N ARG A 56 4.47 18.61 -1.12
CA ARG A 56 4.46 18.64 -2.60
C ARG A 56 4.96 17.32 -3.20
N THR A 57 6.04 16.75 -2.69
CA THR A 57 6.57 15.45 -3.17
C THR A 57 5.59 14.31 -2.92
N ALA A 58 4.89 14.30 -1.77
CA ALA A 58 3.85 13.33 -1.50
C ALA A 58 2.66 13.46 -2.47
N LYS A 59 2.19 14.69 -2.74
CA LYS A 59 1.12 14.97 -3.70
C LYS A 59 1.50 14.55 -5.11
N LEU A 60 2.72 14.87 -5.53
CA LEU A 60 3.27 14.44 -6.83
C LEU A 60 3.33 12.91 -6.93
N GLY A 61 3.74 12.23 -5.86
CA GLY A 61 3.76 10.77 -5.78
C GLY A 61 2.38 10.13 -5.97
N TYR A 62 1.36 10.69 -5.35
CA TYR A 62 -0.03 10.23 -5.54
C TYR A 62 -0.53 10.50 -6.97
N ALA A 63 -0.21 11.66 -7.54
CA ALA A 63 -0.58 11.99 -8.91
C ALA A 63 0.11 11.06 -9.93
N ALA A 64 1.42 10.83 -9.77
CA ALA A 64 2.18 9.92 -10.62
C ALA A 64 1.62 8.49 -10.57
N ARG A 65 1.32 8.01 -9.37
CA ARG A 65 0.67 6.71 -9.18
C ARG A 65 -0.72 6.68 -9.81
N GLY A 66 -1.51 7.75 -9.67
CA GLY A 66 -2.83 7.88 -10.31
C GLY A 66 -2.74 7.80 -11.83
N LEU A 67 -1.78 8.51 -12.43
CA LEU A 67 -1.52 8.47 -13.86
C LEU A 67 -1.13 7.07 -14.32
N LEU A 68 -0.24 6.39 -13.61
CA LEU A 68 0.17 5.02 -13.92
C LEU A 68 -1.02 4.04 -13.91
N TYR A 69 -1.89 4.11 -12.90
CA TYR A 69 -3.08 3.27 -12.84
C TYR A 69 -4.09 3.60 -13.96
N LEU A 70 -4.22 4.87 -14.32
CA LEU A 70 -5.08 5.30 -15.41
C LEU A 70 -4.59 4.72 -16.75
N ILE A 71 -3.29 4.81 -17.04
CA ILE A 71 -2.69 4.25 -18.25
C ILE A 71 -2.84 2.73 -18.25
N ALA A 72 -2.55 2.05 -17.12
CA ALA A 72 -2.73 0.62 -16.99
C ALA A 72 -4.19 0.18 -17.21
N GLY A 73 -5.14 0.95 -16.70
CA GLY A 73 -6.56 0.68 -16.92
C GLY A 73 -6.97 0.87 -18.39
N VAL A 74 -6.50 1.92 -19.05
CA VAL A 74 -6.79 2.17 -20.46
C VAL A 74 -6.16 1.08 -21.36
N THR A 75 -4.90 0.71 -21.15
CA THR A 75 -4.24 -0.36 -21.91
C THR A 75 -4.91 -1.73 -21.68
N MET A 76 -5.40 -1.99 -20.47
CA MET A 76 -6.17 -3.20 -20.16
C MET A 76 -7.56 -3.18 -20.82
N ALA A 77 -8.22 -2.01 -20.89
CA ALA A 77 -9.50 -1.88 -21.58
C ALA A 77 -9.33 -2.12 -23.10
N LEU A 78 -8.27 -1.62 -23.71
CA LEU A 78 -7.94 -1.87 -25.12
C LEU A 78 -7.69 -3.36 -25.37
N ALA A 79 -6.98 -4.05 -24.47
CA ALA A 79 -6.77 -5.49 -24.55
C ALA A 79 -8.07 -6.29 -24.37
N ALA A 80 -9.03 -5.78 -23.57
CA ALA A 80 -10.35 -6.41 -23.43
C ALA A 80 -11.22 -6.30 -24.69
N ILE A 81 -11.05 -5.23 -25.48
CA ILE A 81 -11.75 -5.02 -26.76
C ILE A 81 -11.08 -5.83 -27.86
N ASN A 82 -9.75 -5.82 -27.90
CA ASN A 82 -8.93 -6.54 -28.88
C ASN A 82 -8.32 -7.77 -28.22
N LEU A 83 -9.01 -8.89 -28.20
CA LEU A 83 -8.60 -10.12 -27.52
C LEU A 83 -7.24 -10.71 -28.00
N HIS A 84 -6.73 -10.25 -29.13
CA HIS A 84 -5.41 -10.65 -29.67
C HIS A 84 -4.25 -9.81 -29.11
N ASP A 85 -4.54 -8.69 -28.42
CA ASP A 85 -3.50 -7.88 -27.82
C ASP A 85 -3.14 -8.42 -26.42
N PRO A 86 -1.84 -8.57 -26.10
CA PRO A 86 -1.43 -9.06 -24.79
C PRO A 86 -1.87 -8.10 -23.70
N VAL A 87 -2.40 -8.64 -22.59
CA VAL A 87 -2.73 -7.84 -21.40
C VAL A 87 -1.45 -7.24 -20.84
N ARG A 88 -1.36 -5.92 -20.90
CA ARG A 88 -0.19 -5.18 -20.43
C ARG A 88 -0.34 -4.85 -18.94
N GLY A 89 0.51 -5.43 -18.12
CA GLY A 89 0.62 -5.03 -16.71
C GLY A 89 1.23 -3.63 -16.52
N MET A 90 1.55 -3.24 -15.29
CA MET A 90 2.13 -1.92 -14.97
C MET A 90 3.38 -1.59 -15.80
N ARG A 91 4.26 -2.57 -16.05
CA ARG A 91 5.44 -2.40 -16.87
C ARG A 91 5.06 -2.16 -18.33
N GLY A 92 4.20 -3.00 -18.91
CA GLY A 92 3.74 -2.84 -20.28
C GLY A 92 3.00 -1.52 -20.51
N SER A 93 2.39 -0.95 -19.48
CA SER A 93 1.80 0.41 -19.52
C SER A 93 2.87 1.49 -19.59
N LEU A 94 4.02 1.32 -18.90
CA LEU A 94 5.18 2.21 -19.05
C LEU A 94 5.84 2.07 -20.41
N ASP A 95 5.98 0.84 -20.94
CA ASP A 95 6.50 0.58 -22.28
C ASP A 95 5.59 1.19 -23.36
N PHE A 96 4.27 1.08 -23.22
CA PHE A 96 3.30 1.75 -24.08
C PHE A 96 3.48 3.27 -24.07
N LEU A 97 3.68 3.84 -22.89
CA LEU A 97 3.91 5.28 -22.75
C LEU A 97 5.20 5.72 -23.45
N MET A 98 6.24 4.89 -23.46
CA MET A 98 7.49 5.17 -24.19
C MET A 98 7.30 5.29 -25.69
N GLY A 99 6.30 4.62 -26.27
CA GLY A 99 5.95 4.70 -27.69
C GLY A 99 5.19 5.96 -28.10
N VAL A 100 4.78 6.81 -27.15
CA VAL A 100 4.01 8.03 -27.43
C VAL A 100 4.94 9.25 -27.46
N PRO A 101 4.68 10.28 -28.29
CA PRO A 101 5.43 11.54 -28.25
C PRO A 101 5.48 12.11 -26.82
N LEU A 102 6.67 12.55 -26.37
CA LEU A 102 6.93 13.00 -24.98
C LEU A 102 6.76 11.91 -23.90
N GLY A 103 6.50 10.67 -24.26
CA GLY A 103 6.28 9.57 -23.33
C GLY A 103 7.48 9.32 -22.41
N ARG A 104 8.72 9.45 -22.92
CA ARG A 104 9.94 9.37 -22.11
C ARG A 104 9.96 10.40 -20.96
N ILE A 105 9.55 11.64 -21.22
CA ILE A 105 9.44 12.68 -20.19
C ILE A 105 8.38 12.29 -19.17
N ALA A 106 7.22 11.80 -19.64
CA ALA A 106 6.15 11.35 -18.75
C ALA A 106 6.61 10.18 -17.86
N VAL A 107 7.33 9.20 -18.37
CA VAL A 107 7.92 8.09 -17.60
C VAL A 107 8.92 8.62 -16.56
N GLY A 108 9.77 9.58 -16.91
CA GLY A 108 10.68 10.24 -15.97
C GLY A 108 9.94 10.96 -14.82
N LEU A 109 8.87 11.68 -15.15
CA LEU A 109 8.02 12.34 -14.13
C LEU A 109 7.31 11.31 -13.23
N ILE A 110 6.87 10.20 -13.79
CA ILE A 110 6.30 9.07 -13.03
C ILE A 110 7.36 8.50 -12.09
N ALA A 111 8.59 8.27 -12.55
CA ALA A 111 9.68 7.76 -11.72
C ALA A 111 9.95 8.69 -10.52
N ILE A 112 10.11 10.00 -10.76
CA ILE A 112 10.31 11.00 -9.69
C ILE A 112 9.13 10.98 -8.70
N GLY A 113 7.91 10.98 -9.20
CA GLY A 113 6.71 10.92 -8.37
C GLY A 113 6.63 9.64 -7.54
N MET A 114 6.99 8.48 -8.11
CA MET A 114 7.00 7.22 -7.38
C MET A 114 8.02 7.22 -6.23
N PHE A 115 9.19 7.84 -6.39
CA PHE A 115 10.13 8.06 -5.29
C PHE A 115 9.51 8.92 -4.18
N GLY A 116 8.77 9.98 -4.53
CA GLY A 116 8.02 10.79 -3.56
C GLY A 116 6.96 9.97 -2.81
N TYR A 117 6.27 9.04 -3.48
CA TYR A 117 5.33 8.12 -2.85
C TYR A 117 6.04 7.16 -1.88
N ILE A 118 7.18 6.57 -2.27
CA ILE A 118 7.98 5.68 -1.44
C ILE A 118 8.46 6.42 -0.20
N PHE A 119 8.98 7.64 -0.36
CA PHE A 119 9.40 8.50 0.75
C PHE A 119 8.27 8.70 1.77
N ARG A 120 7.06 9.04 1.31
CA ARG A 120 5.89 9.13 2.18
C ARG A 120 5.62 7.83 2.94
N ARG A 121 5.77 6.66 2.30
CA ARG A 121 5.57 5.36 2.95
C ARG A 121 6.61 5.10 4.04
N ILE A 122 7.86 5.48 3.81
CA ILE A 122 8.91 5.40 4.81
C ILE A 122 8.58 6.28 6.02
N VAL A 123 8.15 7.51 5.80
CA VAL A 123 7.73 8.40 6.89
C VAL A 123 6.54 7.81 7.67
N GLN A 124 5.54 7.25 6.98
CA GLN A 124 4.40 6.61 7.63
C GLN A 124 4.77 5.33 8.43
N LEU A 125 5.89 4.68 8.12
CA LEU A 125 6.40 3.56 8.91
C LEU A 125 7.08 4.03 10.20
N THR A 126 7.76 5.17 10.16
CA THR A 126 8.57 5.68 11.28
C THR A 126 7.77 6.56 12.22
N VAL A 127 6.83 7.37 11.69
CA VAL A 127 6.02 8.31 12.47
C VAL A 127 4.69 7.66 12.84
N PRO A 128 4.36 7.57 14.13
CA PRO A 128 3.05 7.08 14.56
C PRO A 128 1.95 8.06 14.11
N PRO A 129 0.79 7.56 13.67
CA PRO A 129 -0.36 8.41 13.37
C PRO A 129 -0.84 9.14 14.62
N THR A 130 -1.34 10.38 14.45
CA THR A 130 -1.93 11.17 15.54
C THR A 130 -3.31 10.63 15.92
N GLY A 131 -3.64 10.65 17.22
CA GLY A 131 -4.92 10.19 17.78
C GLY A 131 -4.79 8.96 18.68
N ASN A 132 -5.92 8.48 19.19
CA ASN A 132 -5.95 7.31 20.06
C ASN A 132 -5.55 6.03 19.30
N PRO A 133 -4.48 5.35 19.72
CA PRO A 133 -3.99 4.19 19.01
C PRO A 133 -4.99 3.03 19.17
N PRO A 134 -5.45 2.41 18.06
CA PRO A 134 -6.18 1.15 18.13
C PRO A 134 -5.27 0.04 18.66
N GLY A 135 -5.85 -1.12 18.95
CA GLY A 135 -5.15 -2.28 19.52
C GLY A 135 -3.87 -2.67 18.75
N ARG A 136 -2.97 -3.38 19.42
CA ARG A 136 -1.64 -3.79 18.92
C ARG A 136 -1.69 -4.46 17.54
N MET A 137 -2.70 -5.29 17.30
CA MET A 137 -2.90 -6.01 16.03
C MET A 137 -3.13 -5.06 14.85
N MET A 138 -3.95 -4.02 15.04
CA MET A 138 -4.23 -3.04 13.97
C MET A 138 -3.02 -2.16 13.66
N ARG A 139 -2.21 -1.82 14.66
CA ARG A 139 -0.94 -1.10 14.45
C ARG A 139 0.03 -1.93 13.62
N LEU A 140 0.17 -3.22 13.92
CA LEU A 140 1.02 -4.14 13.16
C LEU A 140 0.53 -4.30 11.72
N GLY A 141 -0.77 -4.54 11.52
CA GLY A 141 -1.38 -4.68 10.20
C GLY A 141 -1.18 -3.44 9.32
N ARG A 142 -1.31 -2.23 9.90
CA ARG A 142 -1.05 -0.97 9.18
C ARG A 142 0.42 -0.82 8.80
N ARG A 143 1.37 -1.14 9.69
CA ARG A 143 2.81 -1.11 9.37
C ARG A 143 3.17 -2.08 8.26
N LEU A 144 2.66 -3.31 8.33
CA LEU A 144 2.86 -4.31 7.28
C LEU A 144 2.28 -3.86 5.93
N SER A 145 1.09 -3.25 5.93
CA SER A 145 0.48 -2.68 4.73
C SER A 145 1.33 -1.57 4.11
N TYR A 146 1.89 -0.68 4.92
CA TYR A 146 2.78 0.38 4.43
C TYR A 146 4.09 -0.17 3.88
N LEU A 147 4.70 -1.14 4.58
CA LEU A 147 5.92 -1.83 4.14
C LEU A 147 5.69 -2.53 2.80
N TRP A 148 4.64 -3.34 2.70
CA TRP A 148 4.29 -4.07 1.49
C TRP A 148 4.02 -3.13 0.31
N SER A 149 3.22 -2.09 0.56
CA SER A 149 2.95 -1.06 -0.45
C SER A 149 4.20 -0.31 -0.89
N GLY A 150 5.11 0.00 0.04
CA GLY A 150 6.41 0.62 -0.26
C GLY A 150 7.27 -0.27 -1.14
N LEU A 151 7.46 -1.53 -0.75
CA LEU A 151 8.28 -2.50 -1.45
C LEU A 151 7.79 -2.76 -2.88
N PHE A 152 6.49 -2.96 -3.05
CA PHE A 152 5.88 -3.14 -4.37
C PHE A 152 6.11 -1.93 -5.29
N ASN A 153 5.99 -0.71 -4.75
CA ASN A 153 6.17 0.50 -5.54
C ASN A 153 7.65 0.82 -5.82
N ILE A 154 8.60 0.29 -5.04
CA ILE A 154 10.04 0.36 -5.38
C ILE A 154 10.31 -0.33 -6.71
N GLY A 155 9.77 -1.53 -6.92
CA GLY A 155 9.91 -2.24 -8.20
C GLY A 155 9.41 -1.43 -9.39
N ILE A 156 8.25 -0.79 -9.25
CA ILE A 156 7.68 0.07 -10.30
C ILE A 156 8.55 1.32 -10.53
N ALA A 157 9.01 1.98 -9.45
CA ALA A 157 9.87 3.17 -9.55
C ALA A 157 11.19 2.86 -10.25
N LEU A 158 11.82 1.74 -9.91
CA LEU A 158 13.06 1.29 -10.55
C LEU A 158 12.83 0.94 -12.03
N THR A 159 11.71 0.29 -12.36
CA THR A 159 11.35 0.02 -13.76
C THR A 159 11.15 1.31 -14.55
N ALA A 160 10.42 2.28 -13.99
CA ALA A 160 10.21 3.57 -14.64
C ALA A 160 11.54 4.35 -14.83
N LEU A 161 12.41 4.33 -13.81
CA LEU A 161 13.74 4.95 -13.89
C LEU A 161 14.61 4.29 -14.93
N GLN A 162 14.60 2.96 -14.97
CA GLN A 162 15.32 2.17 -15.98
C GLN A 162 14.89 2.54 -17.39
N LEU A 163 13.58 2.55 -17.66
CA LEU A 163 13.04 2.93 -18.96
C LEU A 163 13.38 4.37 -19.35
N PHE A 164 13.38 5.28 -18.39
CA PHE A 164 13.75 6.67 -18.62
C PHE A 164 15.22 6.82 -19.02
N ILE A 165 16.14 6.09 -18.37
CA ILE A 165 17.60 6.21 -18.61
C ILE A 165 18.03 5.46 -19.87
N TRP A 166 17.67 4.16 -19.98
CA TRP A 166 18.23 3.25 -20.99
C TRP A 166 17.29 2.90 -22.14
N SER A 167 16.03 3.37 -22.15
CA SER A 167 15.04 2.97 -23.13
C SER A 167 14.64 1.46 -23.03
N THR A 168 13.80 0.97 -23.95
CA THR A 168 13.22 -0.37 -23.89
C THR A 168 14.19 -1.51 -24.16
N ASP A 169 15.30 -1.24 -24.86
CA ASP A 169 16.20 -2.28 -25.39
C ASP A 169 17.22 -2.79 -24.38
N TYR A 170 17.54 -2.00 -23.35
CA TYR A 170 18.53 -2.36 -22.34
C TYR A 170 17.89 -2.82 -21.03
N ARG A 171 18.16 -4.06 -20.62
CA ARG A 171 17.61 -4.69 -19.41
C ARG A 171 18.71 -5.03 -18.39
N PRO A 172 19.40 -4.05 -17.76
CA PRO A 172 20.48 -4.35 -16.80
C PRO A 172 20.01 -5.02 -15.53
N TRP A 173 18.78 -4.75 -15.11
CA TRP A 173 18.16 -5.27 -13.90
C TRP A 173 17.02 -6.21 -14.26
N GLY A 174 17.34 -7.27 -14.95
CA GLY A 174 16.38 -8.28 -15.36
C GLY A 174 15.79 -9.04 -14.16
N PHE A 175 14.87 -8.45 -13.44
CA PHE A 175 13.77 -9.23 -12.88
C PHE A 175 13.00 -9.76 -14.09
N GLN A 176 13.53 -10.84 -14.67
CA GLN A 176 12.85 -11.59 -15.71
C GLN A 176 11.65 -12.30 -15.07
N LEU A 177 10.58 -11.53 -14.82
CA LEU A 177 9.27 -12.15 -14.62
C LEU A 177 8.80 -12.88 -15.89
N ASP A 178 9.52 -12.72 -17.00
CA ASP A 178 9.27 -13.43 -18.28
C ASP A 178 9.77 -14.88 -18.26
N ARG A 179 10.67 -15.25 -17.35
CA ARG A 179 10.84 -16.66 -17.03
C ARG A 179 9.61 -17.04 -16.21
N PRO A 180 8.83 -18.02 -16.69
CA PRO A 180 7.78 -18.54 -15.87
C PRO A 180 8.40 -18.84 -14.51
N LEU A 181 7.93 -18.21 -13.45
CA LEU A 181 7.95 -18.78 -12.12
C LEU A 181 7.07 -20.03 -12.22
N ALA A 182 7.47 -20.96 -13.11
CA ALA A 182 7.06 -22.33 -12.97
C ALA A 182 7.89 -22.84 -11.78
N PRO A 183 7.43 -22.66 -10.56
CA PRO A 183 8.11 -23.24 -9.45
C PRO A 183 8.01 -24.73 -9.70
N ARG A 184 9.12 -25.39 -9.65
CA ARG A 184 9.20 -26.85 -9.53
C ARG A 184 8.25 -27.38 -8.43
N ASN A 185 7.68 -26.47 -7.65
CA ASN A 185 6.77 -26.68 -6.54
C ASN A 185 5.57 -25.75 -6.67
N GLY A 186 4.45 -26.22 -7.18
CA GLY A 186 3.19 -25.45 -7.33
C GLY A 186 2.65 -24.85 -6.02
N TRP A 187 3.05 -25.41 -4.86
CA TRP A 187 2.62 -24.91 -3.55
C TRP A 187 2.94 -23.41 -3.32
N LEU A 188 4.06 -22.91 -3.87
CA LEU A 188 4.40 -21.49 -3.75
C LEU A 188 3.40 -20.62 -4.52
N LEU A 189 3.02 -21.04 -5.74
CA LEU A 189 2.03 -20.34 -6.54
C LEU A 189 0.65 -20.40 -5.89
N PHE A 190 0.30 -21.55 -5.28
CA PHE A 190 -0.92 -21.70 -4.48
C PHE A 190 -0.96 -20.72 -3.30
N LEU A 191 0.13 -20.60 -2.54
CA LEU A 191 0.22 -19.66 -1.42
C LEU A 191 0.14 -18.19 -1.88
N VAL A 192 0.77 -17.85 -3.01
CA VAL A 192 0.64 -16.52 -3.62
C VAL A 192 -0.81 -16.26 -4.00
N GLY A 193 -1.49 -17.24 -4.59
CA GLY A 193 -2.92 -17.17 -4.91
C GLY A 193 -3.79 -16.88 -3.67
N LEU A 194 -3.57 -17.62 -2.58
CA LEU A 194 -4.26 -17.36 -1.30
C LEU A 194 -3.98 -15.97 -0.75
N GLY A 195 -2.73 -15.51 -0.84
CA GLY A 195 -2.34 -14.15 -0.45
C GLY A 195 -3.08 -13.07 -1.26
N LEU A 196 -3.23 -13.27 -2.56
CA LEU A 196 -3.99 -12.36 -3.43
C LEU A 196 -5.49 -12.36 -3.11
N ILE A 197 -6.08 -13.51 -2.80
CA ILE A 197 -7.47 -13.61 -2.34
C ILE A 197 -7.66 -12.84 -1.03
N GLY A 198 -6.76 -13.02 -0.06
CA GLY A 198 -6.77 -12.27 1.18
C GLY A 198 -6.64 -10.75 0.96
N TYR A 199 -5.75 -10.36 0.03
CA TYR A 199 -5.59 -8.96 -0.34
C TYR A 199 -6.82 -8.39 -1.06
N ALA A 200 -7.51 -9.16 -1.89
CA ALA A 200 -8.78 -8.78 -2.49
C ALA A 200 -9.85 -8.49 -1.42
N GLY A 201 -9.94 -9.34 -0.40
CA GLY A 201 -10.80 -9.12 0.77
C GLY A 201 -10.50 -7.79 1.48
N PHE A 202 -9.22 -7.44 1.62
CA PHE A 202 -8.80 -6.14 2.17
C PHE A 202 -9.23 -4.97 1.27
N GLU A 203 -9.12 -5.07 -0.05
CA GLU A 203 -9.59 -4.03 -1.00
C GLU A 203 -11.11 -3.82 -0.87
N PHE A 204 -11.90 -4.89 -0.79
CA PHE A 204 -13.34 -4.79 -0.55
C PHE A 204 -13.67 -4.17 0.81
N TYR A 205 -12.92 -4.53 1.86
CA TYR A 205 -13.06 -3.89 3.17
C TYR A 205 -12.80 -2.38 3.10
N MET A 206 -11.75 -1.96 2.39
CA MET A 206 -11.43 -0.55 2.16
C MET A 206 -12.55 0.18 1.42
N ALA A 207 -13.16 -0.45 0.40
CA ALA A 207 -14.29 0.11 -0.36
C ALA A 207 -15.54 0.27 0.52
N VAL A 208 -15.97 -0.81 1.20
CA VAL A 208 -17.20 -0.84 2.02
C VAL A 208 -17.11 0.08 3.23
N LYS A 209 -15.99 0.02 3.97
CA LYS A 209 -15.78 0.86 5.16
C LYS A 209 -15.27 2.26 4.84
N ARG A 210 -15.07 2.60 3.55
CA ARG A 210 -14.57 3.91 3.08
C ARG A 210 -13.28 4.34 3.76
N ARG A 211 -12.46 3.37 4.21
CA ARG A 211 -11.22 3.64 4.95
C ARG A 211 -10.17 4.38 4.13
N PHE A 212 -10.28 4.37 2.80
CA PHE A 212 -9.41 5.13 1.90
C PHE A 212 -9.55 6.66 2.05
N LEU A 213 -10.60 7.13 2.71
CA LEU A 213 -10.81 8.57 2.97
C LEU A 213 -9.98 9.13 4.13
N ILE A 214 -9.37 8.27 4.96
CA ILE A 214 -8.60 8.68 6.14
C ILE A 214 -7.43 9.61 5.76
N ASP A 215 -6.85 9.40 4.59
CA ASP A 215 -5.71 10.19 4.10
C ASP A 215 -6.12 11.51 3.41
N ILE A 216 -7.41 11.87 3.39
CA ILE A 216 -7.95 13.00 2.61
C ILE A 216 -8.52 14.06 3.55
N THR A 217 -8.25 15.35 3.23
CA THR A 217 -8.81 16.50 3.94
C THR A 217 -10.03 17.02 3.19
N PHE A 218 -11.19 17.07 3.86
CA PHE A 218 -12.47 17.53 3.28
C PHE A 218 -12.78 18.99 3.57
N GLU A 219 -12.09 19.64 4.53
CA GLU A 219 -12.44 20.96 5.07
C GLU A 219 -12.55 22.10 4.03
N LYS A 220 -11.81 21.98 2.92
CA LYS A 220 -11.81 23.00 1.84
C LYS A 220 -12.41 22.47 0.53
N MET A 221 -13.17 21.38 0.61
CA MET A 221 -13.65 20.69 -0.57
C MET A 221 -15.15 20.95 -0.80
N GLY A 222 -15.52 21.27 -2.04
CA GLY A 222 -16.92 21.40 -2.42
C GLY A 222 -17.63 20.04 -2.43
N LYS A 223 -18.90 19.98 -2.03
CA LYS A 223 -19.73 18.75 -1.94
C LYS A 223 -19.72 17.90 -3.23
N ARG A 224 -19.55 18.53 -4.40
CA ARG A 224 -19.47 17.82 -5.70
C ARG A 224 -18.16 17.04 -5.80
N MET A 225 -17.04 17.64 -5.44
CA MET A 225 -15.72 17.01 -5.48
C MET A 225 -15.63 15.86 -4.47
N GLU A 226 -16.14 16.05 -3.26
CA GLU A 226 -16.25 14.98 -2.25
C GLU A 226 -17.00 13.76 -2.78
N ARG A 227 -18.11 13.98 -3.46
CA ARG A 227 -18.91 12.90 -4.08
C ARG A 227 -18.14 12.17 -5.17
N PHE A 228 -17.39 12.88 -6.02
CA PHE A 228 -16.55 12.26 -7.05
C PHE A 228 -15.43 11.42 -6.44
N ILE A 229 -14.71 11.94 -5.46
CA ILE A 229 -13.67 11.18 -4.76
C ILE A 229 -14.24 9.93 -4.11
N LEU A 230 -15.41 10.02 -3.48
CA LEU A 230 -16.08 8.90 -2.87
C LEU A 230 -16.43 7.81 -3.90
N TRP A 231 -17.09 8.19 -5.00
CA TRP A 231 -17.51 7.25 -6.03
C TRP A 231 -16.32 6.59 -6.74
N PHE A 232 -15.36 7.38 -7.21
CA PHE A 232 -14.15 6.83 -7.84
C PHE A 232 -13.32 5.98 -6.89
N GLY A 233 -13.30 6.33 -5.61
CA GLY A 233 -12.67 5.50 -4.59
C GLY A 233 -13.38 4.15 -4.44
N ILE A 234 -14.70 4.13 -4.23
CA ILE A 234 -15.46 2.88 -4.08
C ILE A 234 -15.29 2.00 -5.33
N VAL A 235 -15.56 2.54 -6.52
CA VAL A 235 -15.44 1.79 -7.78
C VAL A 235 -14.01 1.30 -8.00
N GLY A 236 -13.02 2.14 -7.74
CA GLY A 236 -11.61 1.80 -7.91
C GLY A 236 -11.15 0.68 -6.99
N TYR A 237 -11.46 0.76 -5.70
CA TYR A 237 -11.10 -0.30 -4.74
C TYR A 237 -11.87 -1.60 -5.02
N THR A 238 -13.16 -1.51 -5.39
CA THR A 238 -13.96 -2.70 -5.75
C THR A 238 -13.42 -3.37 -7.01
N GLY A 239 -13.14 -2.63 -8.08
CA GLY A 239 -12.60 -3.19 -9.32
C GLY A 239 -11.23 -3.83 -9.14
N ARG A 240 -10.35 -3.21 -8.34
CA ARG A 240 -9.08 -3.83 -7.95
C ARG A 240 -9.29 -5.11 -7.13
N GLY A 241 -10.25 -5.10 -6.22
CA GLY A 241 -10.63 -6.28 -5.44
C GLY A 241 -11.06 -7.44 -6.35
N ILE A 242 -11.88 -7.17 -7.37
CA ILE A 242 -12.29 -8.17 -8.38
C ILE A 242 -11.06 -8.69 -9.15
N ALA A 243 -10.16 -7.80 -9.60
CA ALA A 243 -8.96 -8.19 -10.32
C ALA A 243 -8.04 -9.10 -9.48
N PHE A 244 -7.76 -8.72 -8.22
CA PHE A 244 -6.93 -9.53 -7.33
C PHE A 244 -7.60 -10.84 -6.93
N LEU A 245 -8.92 -10.85 -6.77
CA LEU A 245 -9.69 -12.07 -6.49
C LEU A 245 -9.58 -13.06 -7.65
N SER A 246 -9.81 -12.59 -8.88
CA SER A 246 -9.73 -13.42 -10.09
C SER A 246 -8.32 -13.97 -10.31
N LEU A 247 -7.30 -13.10 -10.17
CA LEU A 247 -5.89 -13.51 -10.29
C LEU A 247 -5.49 -14.46 -9.16
N GLY A 248 -5.99 -14.26 -7.95
CA GLY A 248 -5.75 -15.13 -6.81
C GLY A 248 -6.33 -16.52 -6.99
N PHE A 249 -7.56 -16.60 -7.48
CA PHE A 249 -8.16 -17.90 -7.84
C PHE A 249 -7.39 -18.61 -8.95
N LEU A 250 -6.99 -17.89 -9.99
CA LEU A 250 -6.19 -18.44 -11.08
C LEU A 250 -4.87 -19.02 -10.55
N PHE A 251 -4.13 -18.27 -9.73
CA PHE A 251 -2.86 -18.72 -9.17
C PHE A 251 -3.02 -19.88 -8.19
N ALA A 252 -4.07 -19.88 -7.36
CA ALA A 252 -4.36 -20.98 -6.48
C ALA A 252 -4.73 -22.25 -7.26
N TYR A 253 -5.54 -22.13 -8.30
CA TYR A 253 -5.92 -23.25 -9.15
C TYR A 253 -4.72 -23.83 -9.90
N VAL A 254 -3.92 -22.97 -10.54
CA VAL A 254 -2.69 -23.37 -11.25
C VAL A 254 -1.68 -23.99 -10.29
N GLY A 255 -1.52 -23.42 -9.10
CA GLY A 255 -0.61 -23.95 -8.08
C GLY A 255 -1.02 -25.32 -7.53
N TRP A 256 -2.33 -25.60 -7.51
CA TRP A 256 -2.86 -26.91 -7.12
C TRP A 256 -2.73 -27.96 -8.24
N ASN A 257 -2.92 -27.55 -9.51
CA ASN A 257 -2.92 -28.42 -10.69
C ASN A 257 -1.72 -28.13 -11.60
N VAL A 258 -0.50 -28.31 -11.07
CA VAL A 258 0.76 -27.90 -11.76
C VAL A 258 0.90 -28.54 -13.13
N ASP A 259 0.40 -29.78 -13.32
CA ASP A 259 0.51 -30.53 -14.57
C ASP A 259 -0.41 -30.00 -15.68
N GLU A 260 -1.46 -29.24 -15.33
CA GLU A 260 -2.46 -28.70 -16.27
C GLU A 260 -2.22 -27.23 -16.66
N VAL A 261 -1.15 -26.57 -16.17
CA VAL A 261 -0.89 -25.12 -16.32
C VAL A 261 -1.02 -24.65 -17.78
N ARG A 262 -0.51 -25.44 -18.72
CA ARG A 262 -0.51 -25.09 -20.14
C ARG A 262 -1.92 -25.03 -20.73
N ASN A 263 -2.80 -25.95 -20.33
CA ASN A 263 -4.16 -26.05 -20.84
C ASN A 263 -5.06 -24.95 -20.25
N ILE A 264 -4.80 -24.53 -19.01
CA ILE A 264 -5.61 -23.53 -18.29
C ILE A 264 -5.53 -22.16 -18.93
N PHE A 265 -4.32 -21.68 -19.24
CA PHE A 265 -4.16 -20.38 -19.91
C PHE A 265 -4.85 -20.37 -21.28
N GLN A 266 -4.78 -21.48 -22.04
CA GLN A 266 -5.47 -21.61 -23.32
C GLN A 266 -7.01 -21.65 -23.15
N THR A 267 -7.52 -22.27 -22.08
CA THR A 267 -8.95 -22.33 -21.81
C THR A 267 -9.53 -20.97 -21.42
N PHE A 268 -8.74 -20.13 -20.74
CA PHE A 268 -9.17 -18.78 -20.39
C PHE A 268 -8.98 -17.77 -21.52
N GLU A 269 -8.07 -18.04 -22.47
CA GLU A 269 -7.82 -17.18 -23.60
C GLU A 269 -9.06 -17.12 -24.50
N GLY A 270 -9.62 -15.92 -24.66
CA GLY A 270 -10.85 -15.69 -25.45
C GLY A 270 -12.19 -16.07 -24.79
N SER A 271 -12.18 -16.53 -23.56
CA SER A 271 -13.44 -16.84 -22.88
C SER A 271 -14.22 -15.56 -22.50
N PRO A 272 -15.57 -15.55 -22.56
CA PRO A 272 -16.39 -14.41 -22.14
C PRO A 272 -16.13 -13.99 -20.68
N TYR A 273 -15.76 -14.94 -19.82
CA TYR A 273 -15.38 -14.68 -18.43
C TYR A 273 -14.13 -13.80 -18.34
N THR A 274 -13.10 -14.09 -19.14
CA THR A 274 -11.86 -13.29 -19.17
C THR A 274 -12.14 -11.89 -19.63
N VAL A 275 -12.95 -11.69 -20.67
CA VAL A 275 -13.36 -10.37 -21.15
C VAL A 275 -14.08 -9.59 -20.05
N PHE A 276 -15.01 -10.22 -19.37
CA PHE A 276 -15.75 -9.58 -18.27
C PHE A 276 -14.82 -9.17 -17.12
N VAL A 277 -13.91 -10.06 -16.69
CA VAL A 277 -12.95 -9.77 -15.62
C VAL A 277 -12.00 -8.63 -16.03
N LEU A 278 -11.49 -8.64 -17.27
CA LEU A 278 -10.65 -7.58 -17.79
C LEU A 278 -11.39 -6.24 -17.87
N ALA A 279 -12.66 -6.24 -18.32
CA ALA A 279 -13.49 -5.04 -18.36
C ALA A 279 -13.72 -4.46 -16.95
N CYS A 280 -14.07 -5.30 -15.96
CA CYS A 280 -14.25 -4.88 -14.58
C CYS A 280 -12.94 -4.36 -13.97
N ALA A 281 -11.84 -5.05 -14.21
CA ALA A 281 -10.52 -4.67 -13.71
C ALA A 281 -10.05 -3.35 -14.33
N SER A 282 -10.21 -3.17 -15.65
CA SER A 282 -9.85 -1.93 -16.35
C SER A 282 -10.67 -0.74 -15.86
N ALA A 283 -11.99 -0.88 -15.74
CA ALA A 283 -12.86 0.16 -15.19
C ALA A 283 -12.45 0.51 -13.74
N GLY A 284 -12.14 -0.50 -12.93
CA GLY A 284 -11.62 -0.32 -11.57
C GLY A 284 -10.29 0.42 -11.52
N LEU A 285 -9.34 0.07 -12.38
CA LEU A 285 -8.03 0.74 -12.45
C LEU A 285 -8.16 2.19 -12.92
N ILE A 286 -9.00 2.46 -13.92
CA ILE A 286 -9.31 3.83 -14.39
C ILE A 286 -9.92 4.65 -13.26
N ALA A 287 -10.95 4.13 -12.60
CA ALA A 287 -11.60 4.79 -11.48
C ALA A 287 -10.62 5.04 -10.32
N TYR A 288 -9.76 4.06 -9.99
CA TYR A 288 -8.74 4.21 -8.97
C TYR A 288 -7.68 5.24 -9.34
N GLY A 289 -7.27 5.28 -10.61
CA GLY A 289 -6.34 6.29 -11.14
C GLY A 289 -6.93 7.70 -11.00
N LEU A 290 -8.18 7.90 -11.38
CA LEU A 290 -8.91 9.16 -11.21
C LEU A 290 -9.05 9.53 -9.74
N PHE A 291 -9.41 8.57 -8.87
CA PHE A 291 -9.45 8.78 -7.43
C PHE A 291 -8.11 9.32 -6.90
N LEU A 292 -6.99 8.68 -7.24
CA LEU A 292 -5.66 9.11 -6.78
C LEU A 292 -5.29 10.51 -7.30
N LEU A 293 -5.61 10.83 -8.56
CA LEU A 293 -5.37 12.15 -9.14
C LEU A 293 -6.17 13.23 -8.41
N LEU A 294 -7.45 13.00 -8.15
CA LEU A 294 -8.30 13.94 -7.42
C LEU A 294 -7.87 14.06 -5.96
N ALA A 295 -7.57 12.93 -5.31
CA ALA A 295 -7.12 12.88 -3.93
C ALA A 295 -5.75 13.54 -3.73
N SER A 296 -4.86 13.51 -4.74
CA SER A 296 -3.51 14.07 -4.64
C SER A 296 -3.48 15.54 -4.21
N ARG A 297 -4.48 16.32 -4.62
CA ARG A 297 -4.60 17.74 -4.26
C ARG A 297 -5.02 17.98 -2.80
N HIS A 298 -5.73 17.01 -2.19
CA HIS A 298 -6.35 17.10 -0.86
C HIS A 298 -5.73 16.11 0.13
N LEU A 299 -4.53 15.63 -0.16
CA LEU A 299 -3.83 14.61 0.62
C LEU A 299 -3.34 15.19 1.95
N ARG A 300 -3.62 14.48 3.06
CA ARG A 300 -2.95 14.69 4.35
C ARG A 300 -1.63 13.93 4.36
N PHE A 301 -0.56 14.58 4.85
CA PHE A 301 0.76 13.94 4.92
C PHE A 301 0.81 12.90 6.03
N ILE A 302 0.29 13.22 7.20
CA ILE A 302 0.19 12.30 8.34
C ILE A 302 -1.26 11.83 8.47
N ALA A 303 -1.45 10.52 8.49
CA ALA A 303 -2.76 9.92 8.72
C ALA A 303 -3.16 10.08 10.20
N THR A 304 -4.44 10.36 10.45
CA THR A 304 -5.07 10.24 11.77
C THR A 304 -5.62 8.82 11.96
N TRP A 305 -5.74 8.38 13.24
CA TRP A 305 -6.35 7.07 13.56
C TRP A 305 -7.85 7.06 13.28
#